data_c78099697bdebbf599cccc259539d488
#
_entry.id   c78099697bdebbf599cccc259539d488
#
_cell.length_a   1.000
_cell.length_b   1.000
_cell.length_c   1.000
_cell.angle_alpha   90.00
_cell.angle_beta   90.00
_cell.angle_gamma   90.00
#
_symmetry.space_group_name_H-M   'P 1'
#
loop_
_entity.id
_entity.type
_entity.pdbx_description
1 polymer ?
#
loop_
_entity_poly.entity_id
_entity_poly.type
_entity_poly.pdbx_seq_one_letter_code
_entity_poly.pdbx_strand_id
1 'polypeptide(L)'
;MDTRRGINTTRRKSSLSFDEEAFKDKAIKSFVVVIMKAYISVDLEGMPYVVIPGHLKLKGAQYEEVRKIATKLTLVVVNALHEAGFDEIIVADSHGPMVNLMVEELPDYVELIRGFPRPQAMVTGVEGSDVALFLGYHAKSGTAYATFDHTYSGGSIQALKINGIEVSEFLLNTYTAGEVNVPVILVAGDYQLLIDDVKVHTPWAERIELKRSFGRSAAKSPGLGKLEKDLQTGVERAVSKFKEKTTKPLVTKTPVNVELTFKNSYFADTSELLPQIKRVGGHDVKFTTKTMSEAYEIFQLLCLAAAGVAAIKHDQ
;
A
#
# COMPACT_ATOMS: atom_id res chain seq x y z
N MET A 1 18.74 -14.68 100.49
CA MET A 1 18.08 -16.02 100.44
C MET A 1 17.14 -16.02 99.23
N ASP A 2 17.50 -16.74 98.30
CA ASP A 2 17.08 -16.60 96.91
C ASP A 2 16.08 -17.74 96.55
N THR A 3 14.92 -17.42 96.03
CA THR A 3 13.99 -18.39 95.52
C THR A 3 13.51 -17.93 94.14
N ARG A 4 14.21 -18.39 93.10
CA ARG A 4 13.77 -18.21 91.72
C ARG A 4 12.78 -19.33 91.34
N ARG A 5 11.56 -18.96 90.96
CA ARG A 5 10.58 -19.84 90.30
C ARG A 5 10.77 -19.76 88.77
N GLY A 6 11.04 -20.92 88.13
CA GLY A 6 11.10 -21.06 86.70
C GLY A 6 9.69 -21.15 86.10
N ILE A 7 9.47 -20.37 85.03
CA ILE A 7 8.27 -20.41 84.19
C ILE A 7 8.61 -21.18 82.95
N ASN A 8 7.96 -22.31 82.72
CA ASN A 8 8.10 -23.20 81.57
C ASN A 8 7.13 -22.72 80.45
N THR A 9 7.63 -22.11 79.43
CA THR A 9 6.81 -21.72 78.28
C THR A 9 7.05 -22.69 77.12
N THR A 10 6.11 -23.62 76.94
CA THR A 10 6.00 -24.50 75.76
C THR A 10 5.59 -23.68 74.53
N ARG A 11 6.52 -23.42 73.63
CA ARG A 11 6.28 -22.86 72.31
C ARG A 11 5.75 -23.96 71.37
N ARG A 12 4.47 -23.92 71.03
CA ARG A 12 3.91 -24.66 69.92
C ARG A 12 4.43 -24.02 68.60
N LYS A 13 5.25 -24.73 67.84
CA LYS A 13 5.56 -24.44 66.45
C LYS A 13 4.40 -24.94 65.57
N SER A 14 3.57 -24.03 65.08
CA SER A 14 2.69 -24.32 63.96
C SER A 14 3.48 -24.15 62.68
N SER A 15 3.92 -25.22 62.06
CA SER A 15 4.44 -25.27 60.70
C SER A 15 3.29 -25.08 59.72
N LEU A 16 3.06 -23.87 59.24
CA LEU A 16 2.34 -23.64 58.02
C LEU A 16 3.28 -24.05 56.87
N SER A 17 3.07 -25.25 56.31
CA SER A 17 3.64 -25.65 55.06
C SER A 17 2.98 -24.80 53.98
N PHE A 18 3.67 -23.83 53.44
CA PHE A 18 3.31 -23.18 52.23
C PHE A 18 3.51 -24.21 51.09
N ASP A 19 2.45 -24.57 50.45
CA ASP A 19 2.45 -25.48 49.30
C ASP A 19 2.98 -24.74 48.10
N GLU A 20 4.30 -24.77 47.88
CA GLU A 20 4.99 -24.16 46.74
C GLU A 20 4.61 -24.82 45.40
N GLU A 21 4.01 -26.01 45.40
CA GLU A 21 3.54 -26.69 44.21
C GLU A 21 2.20 -26.12 43.68
N ALA A 22 1.34 -25.60 44.58
CA ALA A 22 0.07 -25.00 44.16
C ALA A 22 0.23 -23.63 43.46
N PHE A 23 1.41 -22.99 43.58
CA PHE A 23 1.71 -21.76 42.89
C PHE A 23 2.36 -21.94 41.51
N LYS A 24 2.91 -23.13 41.19
CA LYS A 24 3.54 -23.42 39.92
C LYS A 24 2.57 -23.81 38.80
N ASP A 25 1.35 -24.16 39.13
CA ASP A 25 0.35 -24.64 38.14
C ASP A 25 -0.64 -23.53 37.66
N LYS A 26 -0.60 -22.34 38.21
CA LYS A 26 -1.13 -21.18 37.52
C LYS A 26 -0.07 -20.63 36.56
N ALA A 27 0.28 -21.39 35.54
CA ALA A 27 0.88 -20.87 34.34
C ALA A 27 -0.02 -19.71 33.88
N ILE A 28 0.46 -18.49 34.10
CA ILE A 28 -0.07 -17.31 33.43
C ILE A 28 0.09 -17.65 31.94
N LYS A 29 -0.98 -18.15 31.31
CA LYS A 29 -1.08 -18.13 29.86
C LYS A 29 -1.04 -16.64 29.53
N SER A 30 0.15 -16.11 29.28
CA SER A 30 0.30 -14.84 28.62
C SER A 30 -0.43 -15.02 27.29
N PHE A 31 -1.64 -14.50 27.19
CA PHE A 31 -2.27 -14.31 25.90
C PHE A 31 -1.36 -13.34 25.15
N VAL A 32 -0.54 -13.86 24.26
CA VAL A 32 0.11 -13.05 23.25
C VAL A 32 -1.05 -12.56 22.40
N VAL A 33 -1.48 -11.35 22.64
CA VAL A 33 -2.41 -10.66 21.73
C VAL A 33 -1.64 -10.48 20.45
N VAL A 34 -1.96 -11.26 19.43
CA VAL A 34 -1.40 -11.09 18.09
C VAL A 34 -2.17 -9.91 17.48
N ILE A 35 -1.57 -8.73 17.51
CA ILE A 35 -2.10 -7.55 16.84
C ILE A 35 -1.94 -7.76 15.34
N MET A 36 -3.05 -7.75 14.60
CA MET A 36 -3.02 -7.81 13.14
C MET A 36 -3.01 -6.41 12.55
N LYS A 37 -2.13 -6.19 11.57
CA LYS A 37 -1.91 -4.89 10.94
C LYS A 37 -2.18 -4.95 9.44
N ALA A 38 -3.02 -4.03 8.95
CA ALA A 38 -3.32 -3.89 7.54
C ALA A 38 -2.79 -2.57 6.98
N TYR A 39 -2.33 -2.60 5.73
CA TYR A 39 -1.91 -1.43 4.97
C TYR A 39 -2.83 -1.21 3.78
N ILE A 40 -3.26 0.03 3.55
CA ILE A 40 -4.09 0.43 2.42
C ILE A 40 -3.41 1.57 1.67
N SER A 41 -3.10 1.38 0.38
CA SER A 41 -2.67 2.47 -0.51
C SER A 41 -3.85 2.93 -1.35
N VAL A 42 -4.14 4.24 -1.35
CA VAL A 42 -5.31 4.82 -2.01
C VAL A 42 -4.87 5.77 -3.11
N ASP A 43 -5.22 5.42 -4.34
CA ASP A 43 -5.03 6.23 -5.54
C ASP A 43 -6.38 6.75 -6.07
N LEU A 44 -6.41 7.68 -7.00
CA LEU A 44 -7.64 8.29 -7.50
C LEU A 44 -8.01 7.91 -8.93
N GLU A 45 -7.06 7.64 -9.80
CA GLU A 45 -7.32 7.41 -11.24
C GLU A 45 -8.24 6.23 -11.50
N GLY A 46 -8.11 5.16 -10.71
CA GLY A 46 -8.96 3.97 -10.81
C GLY A 46 -10.26 4.07 -10.02
N MET A 47 -10.51 5.15 -9.28
CA MET A 47 -11.77 5.37 -8.55
C MET A 47 -12.96 5.47 -9.51
N PRO A 48 -14.18 5.10 -9.05
CA PRO A 48 -15.37 5.20 -9.88
C PRO A 48 -15.65 6.67 -10.26
N TYR A 49 -16.22 6.86 -11.46
CA TYR A 49 -16.62 8.16 -12.04
C TYR A 49 -15.47 9.12 -12.38
N VAL A 50 -14.22 8.76 -12.12
CA VAL A 50 -13.04 9.58 -12.41
C VAL A 50 -12.66 9.39 -13.88
N VAL A 51 -12.90 10.41 -14.72
CA VAL A 51 -12.75 10.34 -16.19
C VAL A 51 -12.12 11.58 -16.85
N ILE A 52 -11.97 12.70 -16.11
CA ILE A 52 -11.34 13.93 -16.63
C ILE A 52 -10.29 14.46 -15.67
N PRO A 53 -9.27 15.21 -16.16
CA PRO A 53 -8.21 15.76 -15.31
C PRO A 53 -8.70 16.67 -14.17
N GLY A 54 -9.88 17.28 -14.32
CA GLY A 54 -10.51 18.10 -13.26
C GLY A 54 -10.89 17.32 -12.01
N HIS A 55 -11.04 16.00 -12.11
CA HIS A 55 -11.27 15.08 -10.98
C HIS A 55 -10.00 14.84 -10.13
N LEU A 56 -8.81 15.06 -10.69
CA LEU A 56 -7.52 14.60 -10.13
C LEU A 56 -6.64 15.74 -9.61
N LYS A 57 -6.95 16.99 -9.92
CA LYS A 57 -6.12 18.15 -9.57
C LYS A 57 -6.70 18.91 -8.38
N LEU A 58 -5.87 19.30 -7.41
CA LEU A 58 -6.26 20.05 -6.20
C LEU A 58 -7.20 21.25 -6.45
N LYS A 59 -7.07 21.92 -7.60
CA LYS A 59 -7.92 23.05 -8.01
C LYS A 59 -8.92 22.67 -9.10
N GLY A 60 -9.13 21.39 -9.33
CA GLY A 60 -10.11 20.90 -10.31
C GLY A 60 -11.55 21.11 -9.82
N ALA A 61 -12.45 21.51 -10.71
CA ALA A 61 -13.83 21.80 -10.34
C ALA A 61 -14.59 20.61 -9.73
N GLN A 62 -14.22 19.38 -10.11
CA GLN A 62 -14.84 18.14 -9.63
C GLN A 62 -13.95 17.37 -8.63
N TYR A 63 -12.85 17.94 -8.18
CA TYR A 63 -11.91 17.27 -7.27
C TYR A 63 -12.55 16.95 -5.92
N GLU A 64 -13.39 17.84 -5.40
CA GLU A 64 -14.07 17.64 -4.12
C GLU A 64 -15.04 16.45 -4.15
N GLU A 65 -15.72 16.21 -5.27
CA GLU A 65 -16.57 15.03 -5.46
C GLU A 65 -15.75 13.74 -5.35
N VAL A 66 -14.60 13.68 -6.02
CA VAL A 66 -13.73 12.51 -6.02
C VAL A 66 -13.15 12.24 -4.63
N ARG A 67 -12.72 13.27 -3.91
CA ARG A 67 -12.24 13.13 -2.53
C ARG A 67 -13.27 12.47 -1.62
N LYS A 68 -14.53 12.92 -1.68
CA LYS A 68 -15.64 12.34 -0.91
C LYS A 68 -15.86 10.87 -1.25
N ILE A 69 -15.86 10.55 -2.54
CA ILE A 69 -16.03 9.16 -2.99
C ILE A 69 -14.85 8.28 -2.54
N ALA A 70 -13.61 8.74 -2.74
CA ALA A 70 -12.42 8.01 -2.34
C ALA A 70 -12.39 7.77 -0.82
N THR A 71 -12.66 8.80 -0.02
CA THR A 71 -12.75 8.68 1.45
C THR A 71 -13.84 7.69 1.85
N LYS A 72 -15.04 7.81 1.29
CA LYS A 72 -16.14 6.90 1.59
C LYS A 72 -15.80 5.44 1.29
N LEU A 73 -15.24 5.15 0.11
CA LEU A 73 -14.86 3.78 -0.25
C LEU A 73 -13.69 3.26 0.60
N THR A 74 -12.75 4.13 0.97
CA THR A 74 -11.67 3.78 1.91
C THR A 74 -12.23 3.40 3.27
N LEU A 75 -13.20 4.15 3.80
CA LEU A 75 -13.85 3.85 5.08
C LEU A 75 -14.59 2.50 5.07
N VAL A 76 -15.22 2.13 3.97
CA VAL A 76 -15.82 0.79 3.82
C VAL A 76 -14.78 -0.31 4.00
N VAL A 77 -13.60 -0.17 3.37
CA VAL A 77 -12.51 -1.15 3.47
C VAL A 77 -11.90 -1.17 4.86
N VAL A 78 -11.66 0.02 5.45
CA VAL A 78 -11.15 0.17 6.82
C VAL A 78 -12.05 -0.53 7.83
N ASN A 79 -13.36 -0.24 7.79
CA ASN A 79 -14.34 -0.84 8.71
C ASN A 79 -14.41 -2.37 8.53
N ALA A 80 -14.44 -2.86 7.29
CA ALA A 80 -14.47 -4.30 7.01
C ALA A 80 -13.20 -5.02 7.50
N LEU A 81 -12.02 -4.39 7.43
CA LEU A 81 -10.78 -4.93 7.99
C LEU A 81 -10.82 -4.96 9.52
N HIS A 82 -11.29 -3.89 10.14
CA HIS A 82 -11.43 -3.82 11.59
C HIS A 82 -12.41 -4.89 12.12
N GLU A 83 -13.58 -5.03 11.48
CA GLU A 83 -14.55 -6.10 11.78
C GLU A 83 -13.95 -7.50 11.57
N ALA A 84 -13.01 -7.65 10.64
CA ALA A 84 -12.28 -8.90 10.39
C ALA A 84 -11.14 -9.17 11.39
N GLY A 85 -10.89 -8.25 12.35
CA GLY A 85 -9.94 -8.38 13.45
C GLY A 85 -8.56 -7.75 13.20
N PHE A 86 -8.45 -6.79 12.27
CA PHE A 86 -7.24 -5.96 12.17
C PHE A 86 -7.33 -4.79 13.16
N ASP A 87 -6.40 -4.76 14.11
CA ASP A 87 -6.38 -3.78 15.21
C ASP A 87 -5.70 -2.47 14.79
N GLU A 88 -4.71 -2.56 13.90
CA GLU A 88 -3.97 -1.42 13.35
C GLU A 88 -4.17 -1.34 11.84
N ILE A 89 -4.63 -0.19 11.35
CA ILE A 89 -4.85 0.03 9.92
C ILE A 89 -4.12 1.29 9.48
N ILE A 90 -3.12 1.12 8.62
CA ILE A 90 -2.42 2.24 8.00
C ILE A 90 -3.07 2.52 6.65
N VAL A 91 -3.45 3.78 6.42
CA VAL A 91 -3.92 4.28 5.14
C VAL A 91 -2.89 5.24 4.57
N ALA A 92 -2.36 4.94 3.40
CA ALA A 92 -1.48 5.84 2.66
C ALA A 92 -2.27 6.53 1.53
N ASP A 93 -2.40 7.83 1.62
CA ASP A 93 -2.92 8.67 0.54
C ASP A 93 -1.85 8.75 -0.55
N SER A 94 -2.14 8.25 -1.76
CA SER A 94 -1.11 7.91 -2.73
C SER A 94 -1.25 8.58 -4.10
N HIS A 95 -2.24 9.47 -4.30
CA HIS A 95 -2.42 10.18 -5.56
C HIS A 95 -1.79 11.59 -5.54
N GLY A 96 -1.00 11.91 -6.55
CA GLY A 96 -0.46 13.25 -6.81
C GLY A 96 0.28 13.84 -5.60
N PRO A 97 -0.21 14.95 -4.99
CA PRO A 97 0.43 15.53 -3.79
C PRO A 97 0.15 14.75 -2.51
N MET A 98 -0.60 13.64 -2.59
CA MET A 98 -0.89 12.74 -1.47
C MET A 98 -1.59 13.41 -0.28
N VAL A 99 -2.60 14.23 -0.58
CA VAL A 99 -3.41 14.98 0.41
C VAL A 99 -4.91 14.96 0.09
N ASN A 100 -5.38 13.85 -0.48
CA ASN A 100 -6.70 13.74 -1.08
C ASN A 100 -7.80 13.34 -0.09
N LEU A 101 -7.50 12.43 0.85
CA LEU A 101 -8.50 11.90 1.77
C LEU A 101 -8.97 12.94 2.79
N MET A 102 -10.24 12.88 3.18
CA MET A 102 -10.85 13.72 4.20
C MET A 102 -10.52 13.13 5.57
N VAL A 103 -9.86 13.90 6.43
CA VAL A 103 -9.31 13.40 7.70
C VAL A 103 -10.34 13.32 8.82
N GLU A 104 -11.38 14.14 8.76
CA GLU A 104 -12.39 14.27 9.81
C GLU A 104 -13.25 13.00 9.96
N GLU A 105 -13.25 12.14 8.95
CA GLU A 105 -14.08 10.95 8.91
C GLU A 105 -13.31 9.66 9.33
N LEU A 106 -11.99 9.76 9.60
CA LEU A 106 -11.17 8.59 9.91
C LEU A 106 -11.39 8.11 11.35
N PRO A 107 -11.61 6.79 11.57
CA PRO A 107 -11.71 6.20 12.90
C PRO A 107 -10.40 6.26 13.69
N ASP A 108 -10.48 6.18 15.02
CA ASP A 108 -9.34 6.25 15.95
C ASP A 108 -8.32 5.12 15.76
N TYR A 109 -8.70 4.00 15.15
CA TYR A 109 -7.82 2.85 14.87
C TYR A 109 -7.10 2.96 13.52
N VAL A 110 -7.15 4.11 12.86
CA VAL A 110 -6.52 4.39 11.56
C VAL A 110 -5.38 5.37 11.72
N GLU A 111 -4.22 5.01 11.20
CA GLU A 111 -3.11 5.94 10.98
C GLU A 111 -3.08 6.36 9.51
N LEU A 112 -3.02 7.67 9.24
CA LEU A 112 -2.96 8.23 7.90
C LEU A 112 -1.57 8.72 7.54
N ILE A 113 -0.98 8.13 6.50
CA ILE A 113 0.23 8.63 5.86
C ILE A 113 -0.16 9.54 4.70
N ARG A 114 0.25 10.81 4.74
CA ARG A 114 -0.04 11.77 3.67
C ARG A 114 1.12 12.72 3.42
N GLY A 115 1.11 13.33 2.21
CA GLY A 115 2.12 14.27 1.77
C GLY A 115 3.23 13.62 0.94
N PHE A 116 3.87 14.45 0.11
CA PHE A 116 4.91 14.08 -0.85
C PHE A 116 5.99 15.16 -0.88
N PRO A 117 7.31 14.87 -1.08
CA PRO A 117 7.86 13.53 -1.32
C PRO A 117 8.06 12.72 -0.04
N ARG A 118 8.09 11.39 -0.18
CA ARG A 118 8.39 10.44 0.90
C ARG A 118 9.06 9.18 0.32
N PRO A 119 9.87 8.43 1.10
CA PRO A 119 10.50 7.20 0.62
C PRO A 119 9.45 6.23 0.07
N GLN A 120 9.75 5.51 -1.02
CA GLN A 120 8.85 4.53 -1.65
C GLN A 120 7.42 5.05 -1.95
N ALA A 121 7.26 6.38 -2.02
CA ALA A 121 6.04 7.10 -2.43
C ALA A 121 4.72 6.43 -1.98
N MET A 122 4.06 5.67 -2.86
CA MET A 122 2.72 5.12 -2.64
C MET A 122 2.66 4.00 -1.59
N VAL A 123 3.77 3.38 -1.21
CA VAL A 123 3.84 2.25 -0.26
C VAL A 123 4.74 2.52 0.94
N THR A 124 5.04 3.79 1.22
CA THR A 124 5.72 4.20 2.45
C THR A 124 4.98 3.68 3.67
N GLY A 125 5.69 3.00 4.59
CA GLY A 125 5.14 2.47 5.84
C GLY A 125 4.40 1.14 5.70
N VAL A 126 4.58 0.43 4.58
CA VAL A 126 4.01 -0.91 4.39
C VAL A 126 4.68 -1.97 5.27
N GLU A 127 5.92 -1.71 5.71
CA GLU A 127 6.72 -2.64 6.52
C GLU A 127 6.01 -2.98 7.84
N GLY A 128 6.08 -4.24 8.21
CA GLY A 128 5.48 -4.75 9.45
C GLY A 128 3.96 -4.91 9.40
N SER A 129 3.32 -4.66 8.24
CA SER A 129 1.93 -5.03 8.02
C SER A 129 1.82 -6.51 7.66
N ASP A 130 0.69 -7.14 8.05
CA ASP A 130 0.40 -8.54 7.71
C ASP A 130 -0.13 -8.66 6.27
N VAL A 131 -0.83 -7.63 5.80
CA VAL A 131 -1.46 -7.59 4.48
C VAL A 131 -1.43 -6.17 3.89
N ALA A 132 -1.48 -6.07 2.56
CA ALA A 132 -1.69 -4.82 1.84
C ALA A 132 -2.92 -4.90 0.92
N LEU A 133 -3.63 -3.77 0.80
CA LEU A 133 -4.76 -3.57 -0.10
C LEU A 133 -4.53 -2.31 -0.92
N PHE A 134 -4.89 -2.35 -2.21
CA PHE A 134 -4.72 -1.20 -3.10
C PHE A 134 -6.07 -0.76 -3.66
N LEU A 135 -6.43 0.51 -3.44
CA LEU A 135 -7.71 1.09 -3.84
C LEU A 135 -7.51 2.19 -4.87
N GLY A 136 -8.38 2.24 -5.88
CA GLY A 136 -8.35 3.30 -6.88
C GLY A 136 -7.20 3.19 -7.88
N TYR A 137 -6.54 2.05 -7.99
CA TYR A 137 -5.43 1.83 -8.91
C TYR A 137 -5.90 1.68 -10.35
N HIS A 138 -5.02 2.02 -11.30
CA HIS A 138 -5.29 2.09 -12.73
C HIS A 138 -4.23 1.34 -13.56
N ALA A 139 -4.48 1.19 -14.87
CA ALA A 139 -3.60 0.47 -15.76
C ALA A 139 -2.35 1.28 -16.15
N LYS A 140 -1.25 0.57 -16.46
CA LYS A 140 0.01 1.16 -16.91
C LYS A 140 -0.12 1.94 -18.22
N SER A 141 0.88 2.75 -18.53
CA SER A 141 1.00 3.53 -19.74
C SER A 141 0.81 2.68 -21.00
N GLY A 142 0.02 3.16 -21.96
CA GLY A 142 -0.22 2.49 -23.24
C GLY A 142 -1.28 1.40 -23.21
N THR A 143 -1.99 1.19 -22.09
CA THR A 143 -3.07 0.19 -22.01
C THR A 143 -4.32 0.68 -22.75
N ALA A 144 -4.81 -0.13 -23.66
CA ALA A 144 -6.06 0.14 -24.37
C ALA A 144 -7.27 0.02 -23.43
N TYR A 145 -8.31 0.82 -23.69
CA TYR A 145 -9.55 0.82 -22.91
C TYR A 145 -9.33 1.05 -21.40
N ALA A 146 -8.37 1.91 -21.05
CA ALA A 146 -8.08 2.33 -19.71
C ALA A 146 -8.16 3.86 -19.59
N THR A 147 -8.81 4.37 -18.53
CA THR A 147 -8.78 5.81 -18.23
C THR A 147 -7.47 6.14 -17.54
N PHE A 148 -6.87 7.29 -17.91
CA PHE A 148 -5.64 7.80 -17.31
C PHE A 148 -4.46 6.82 -17.29
N ASP A 149 -4.38 5.92 -18.28
CA ASP A 149 -3.27 4.97 -18.41
C ASP A 149 -1.92 5.69 -18.34
N HIS A 150 -1.16 5.43 -17.30
CA HIS A 150 0.20 5.95 -17.09
C HIS A 150 0.96 5.13 -16.04
N THR A 151 2.24 5.44 -15.83
CA THR A 151 3.06 4.90 -14.75
C THR A 151 3.79 6.07 -14.09
N TYR A 152 3.36 6.49 -12.90
CA TYR A 152 3.83 7.61 -12.06
C TYR A 152 3.74 8.99 -12.69
N SER A 153 4.11 9.16 -13.92
CA SER A 153 4.07 10.46 -14.61
C SER A 153 3.61 10.31 -16.04
N GLY A 154 2.35 10.58 -16.28
CA GLY A 154 1.77 10.56 -17.63
C GLY A 154 2.42 11.57 -18.59
N GLY A 155 3.13 12.56 -18.10
CA GLY A 155 3.84 13.56 -18.90
C GLY A 155 5.28 13.17 -19.27
N SER A 156 5.94 12.33 -18.47
CA SER A 156 7.37 12.05 -18.67
C SER A 156 7.70 10.57 -18.91
N ILE A 157 6.94 9.64 -18.33
CA ILE A 157 7.23 8.20 -18.41
C ILE A 157 6.41 7.55 -19.53
N GLN A 158 7.09 6.82 -20.41
CA GLN A 158 6.47 6.00 -21.45
C GLN A 158 6.35 4.55 -20.97
N ALA A 159 7.42 3.96 -20.42
CA ALA A 159 7.43 2.61 -19.90
C ALA A 159 8.45 2.44 -18.78
N LEU A 160 8.13 1.60 -17.81
CA LEU A 160 9.04 1.14 -16.76
C LEU A 160 9.08 -0.38 -16.78
N LYS A 161 10.28 -0.96 -16.79
CA LYS A 161 10.47 -2.42 -16.70
C LYS A 161 11.33 -2.79 -15.50
N ILE A 162 10.91 -3.80 -14.80
CA ILE A 162 11.67 -4.44 -13.70
C ILE A 162 12.02 -5.86 -14.14
N ASN A 163 13.32 -6.17 -14.24
CA ASN A 163 13.80 -7.46 -14.71
C ASN A 163 13.17 -7.92 -16.03
N GLY A 164 12.96 -6.97 -16.97
CA GLY A 164 12.38 -7.21 -18.30
C GLY A 164 10.84 -7.25 -18.33
N ILE A 165 10.15 -7.20 -17.19
CA ILE A 165 8.69 -7.15 -17.10
C ILE A 165 8.26 -5.68 -17.04
N GLU A 166 7.39 -5.27 -17.96
CA GLU A 166 6.78 -3.94 -17.93
C GLU A 166 5.76 -3.85 -16.79
N VAL A 167 5.96 -2.87 -15.90
CA VAL A 167 5.20 -2.75 -14.66
C VAL A 167 4.24 -1.56 -14.67
N SER A 168 3.06 -1.77 -14.07
CA SER A 168 2.18 -0.71 -13.58
C SER A 168 2.63 -0.24 -12.20
N GLU A 169 2.01 0.83 -11.69
CA GLU A 169 2.17 1.26 -10.30
C GLU A 169 1.76 0.14 -9.32
N PHE A 170 0.67 -0.58 -9.64
CA PHE A 170 0.29 -1.77 -8.89
C PHE A 170 1.43 -2.78 -8.77
N LEU A 171 2.06 -3.16 -9.88
CA LEU A 171 3.08 -4.21 -9.87
C LEU A 171 4.38 -3.75 -9.21
N LEU A 172 4.79 -2.48 -9.43
CA LEU A 172 5.92 -1.87 -8.75
C LEU A 172 5.72 -1.87 -7.22
N ASN A 173 4.56 -1.41 -6.77
CA ASN A 173 4.20 -1.34 -5.36
C ASN A 173 4.05 -2.73 -4.73
N THR A 174 3.53 -3.70 -5.49
CA THR A 174 3.41 -5.10 -5.04
C THR A 174 4.78 -5.75 -4.84
N TYR A 175 5.75 -5.50 -5.74
CA TYR A 175 7.12 -5.97 -5.55
C TYR A 175 7.78 -5.34 -4.32
N THR A 176 7.54 -4.06 -4.08
CA THR A 176 8.08 -3.35 -2.91
C THR A 176 7.48 -3.88 -1.61
N ALA A 177 6.17 -4.09 -1.54
CA ALA A 177 5.51 -4.74 -0.40
C ALA A 177 6.00 -6.19 -0.21
N GLY A 178 6.18 -6.92 -1.31
CA GLY A 178 6.67 -8.29 -1.29
C GLY A 178 8.10 -8.42 -0.77
N GLU A 179 8.98 -7.45 -1.02
CA GLU A 179 10.35 -7.41 -0.51
C GLU A 179 10.39 -7.40 1.03
N VAL A 180 9.42 -6.75 1.67
CA VAL A 180 9.25 -6.72 3.14
C VAL A 180 8.25 -7.78 3.63
N ASN A 181 8.00 -8.80 2.81
CA ASN A 181 7.17 -9.96 3.13
C ASN A 181 5.67 -9.66 3.33
N VAL A 182 5.14 -8.58 2.76
CA VAL A 182 3.72 -8.20 2.85
C VAL A 182 2.98 -8.61 1.58
N PRO A 183 2.00 -9.54 1.65
CA PRO A 183 1.17 -9.91 0.51
C PRO A 183 0.13 -8.85 0.20
N VAL A 184 -0.06 -8.53 -1.08
CA VAL A 184 -1.24 -7.79 -1.56
C VAL A 184 -2.39 -8.78 -1.70
N ILE A 185 -3.47 -8.56 -0.93
CA ILE A 185 -4.61 -9.48 -0.87
C ILE A 185 -5.86 -9.00 -1.57
N LEU A 186 -5.97 -7.69 -1.85
CA LEU A 186 -7.10 -7.09 -2.57
C LEU A 186 -6.62 -5.91 -3.41
N VAL A 187 -7.15 -5.81 -4.63
CA VAL A 187 -6.98 -4.64 -5.51
C VAL A 187 -8.33 -4.21 -6.05
N ALA A 188 -8.67 -2.95 -5.85
CA ALA A 188 -9.87 -2.33 -6.40
C ALA A 188 -9.48 -1.20 -7.35
N GLY A 189 -10.04 -1.19 -8.58
CA GLY A 189 -9.67 -0.17 -9.55
C GLY A 189 -10.29 -0.35 -10.93
N ASP A 190 -9.58 0.14 -11.94
CA ASP A 190 -9.98 0.01 -13.34
C ASP A 190 -9.93 -1.46 -13.79
N TYR A 191 -10.95 -1.88 -14.54
CA TYR A 191 -11.08 -3.26 -15.02
C TYR A 191 -9.85 -3.76 -15.75
N GLN A 192 -9.22 -2.92 -16.59
CA GLN A 192 -8.10 -3.36 -17.41
C GLN A 192 -6.87 -3.70 -16.55
N LEU A 193 -6.57 -2.91 -15.53
CA LEU A 193 -5.57 -3.25 -14.52
C LEU A 193 -5.83 -4.63 -13.90
N LEU A 194 -7.09 -4.86 -13.50
CA LEU A 194 -7.47 -6.10 -12.80
C LEU A 194 -7.25 -7.36 -13.64
N ILE A 195 -7.38 -7.25 -14.97
CA ILE A 195 -7.24 -8.38 -15.88
C ILE A 195 -5.81 -8.53 -16.38
N ASP A 196 -5.13 -7.45 -16.75
CA ASP A 196 -3.83 -7.51 -17.39
C ASP A 196 -2.69 -7.72 -16.39
N ASP A 197 -2.79 -7.12 -15.19
CA ASP A 197 -1.74 -7.18 -14.18
C ASP A 197 -2.14 -8.01 -12.95
N VAL A 198 -3.23 -7.65 -12.26
CA VAL A 198 -3.58 -8.28 -10.97
C VAL A 198 -3.87 -9.77 -11.13
N LYS A 199 -4.69 -10.14 -12.10
CA LYS A 199 -5.01 -11.55 -12.38
C LYS A 199 -3.77 -12.37 -12.73
N VAL A 200 -2.83 -11.76 -13.43
CA VAL A 200 -1.62 -12.44 -13.93
C VAL A 200 -0.59 -12.61 -12.82
N HIS A 201 -0.32 -11.54 -12.07
CA HIS A 201 0.80 -11.50 -11.13
C HIS A 201 0.42 -11.88 -9.69
N THR A 202 -0.82 -11.60 -9.27
CA THR A 202 -1.34 -11.93 -7.93
C THR A 202 -2.70 -12.64 -8.02
N PRO A 203 -2.78 -13.85 -8.63
CA PRO A 203 -4.06 -14.53 -8.88
C PRO A 203 -4.86 -14.85 -7.59
N TRP A 204 -4.23 -14.83 -6.42
CA TRP A 204 -4.85 -14.99 -5.11
C TRP A 204 -5.58 -13.74 -4.65
N ALA A 205 -5.15 -12.52 -5.10
CA ALA A 205 -5.74 -11.27 -4.66
C ALA A 205 -7.20 -11.13 -5.14
N GLU A 206 -8.06 -10.66 -4.27
CA GLU A 206 -9.41 -10.26 -4.65
C GLU A 206 -9.36 -9.06 -5.57
N ARG A 207 -10.23 -9.06 -6.58
CA ARG A 207 -10.30 -8.02 -7.61
C ARG A 207 -11.68 -7.38 -7.60
N ILE A 208 -11.75 -6.08 -7.33
CA ILE A 208 -13.01 -5.32 -7.29
C ILE A 208 -13.02 -4.30 -8.42
N GLU A 209 -13.91 -4.48 -9.39
CA GLU A 209 -14.08 -3.55 -10.50
C GLU A 209 -14.81 -2.30 -10.02
N LEU A 210 -14.08 -1.19 -9.88
CA LEU A 210 -14.66 0.12 -9.54
C LEU A 210 -15.19 0.85 -10.79
N LYS A 211 -14.54 0.62 -11.93
CA LYS A 211 -14.97 1.13 -13.22
C LYS A 211 -14.45 0.28 -14.38
N ARG A 212 -15.11 0.41 -15.51
CA ARG A 212 -14.70 -0.17 -16.79
C ARG A 212 -14.63 0.93 -17.85
N SER A 213 -13.45 1.16 -18.33
CA SER A 213 -13.16 2.22 -19.28
C SER A 213 -13.55 1.83 -20.71
N PHE A 214 -14.06 2.79 -21.48
CA PHE A 214 -14.28 2.70 -22.93
C PHE A 214 -13.12 3.30 -23.73
N GLY A 215 -12.29 4.07 -23.07
CA GLY A 215 -11.13 4.77 -23.62
C GLY A 215 -10.53 5.66 -22.51
N ARG A 216 -9.59 6.52 -22.91
CA ARG A 216 -8.79 7.30 -21.97
C ARG A 216 -9.59 8.28 -21.07
N SER A 217 -10.77 8.71 -21.50
CA SER A 217 -11.55 9.73 -20.80
C SER A 217 -13.06 9.38 -20.72
N ALA A 218 -13.39 8.10 -20.82
CA ALA A 218 -14.78 7.64 -20.73
C ALA A 218 -14.83 6.26 -20.06
N ALA A 219 -15.71 6.10 -19.09
CA ALA A 219 -15.90 4.84 -18.36
C ALA A 219 -17.33 4.70 -17.87
N LYS A 220 -17.75 3.47 -17.59
CA LYS A 220 -18.93 3.17 -16.77
C LYS A 220 -18.50 2.70 -15.38
N SER A 221 -19.27 3.06 -14.37
CA SER A 221 -19.08 2.58 -13.00
C SER A 221 -20.41 2.09 -12.43
N PRO A 222 -20.41 1.06 -11.57
CA PRO A 222 -21.58 0.68 -10.81
C PRO A 222 -22.02 1.82 -9.86
N GLY A 223 -23.26 1.78 -9.37
CA GLY A 223 -23.71 2.71 -8.33
C GLY A 223 -22.94 2.53 -7.01
N LEU A 224 -22.74 3.60 -6.24
CA LEU A 224 -21.93 3.59 -5.01
C LEU A 224 -22.35 2.51 -4.02
N GLY A 225 -23.66 2.35 -3.75
CA GLY A 225 -24.13 1.32 -2.82
C GLY A 225 -23.82 -0.13 -3.24
N LYS A 226 -23.66 -0.39 -4.57
CA LYS A 226 -23.15 -1.67 -5.05
C LYS A 226 -21.65 -1.80 -4.77
N LEU A 227 -20.88 -0.76 -5.05
CA LEU A 227 -19.44 -0.74 -4.82
C LEU A 227 -19.08 -0.92 -3.34
N GLU A 228 -19.84 -0.31 -2.44
CA GLU A 228 -19.69 -0.50 -0.99
C GLU A 228 -19.85 -1.96 -0.59
N LYS A 229 -20.91 -2.62 -1.08
CA LYS A 229 -21.15 -4.06 -0.84
C LYS A 229 -20.07 -4.95 -1.46
N ASP A 230 -19.66 -4.66 -2.70
CA ASP A 230 -18.63 -5.42 -3.39
C ASP A 230 -17.28 -5.32 -2.66
N LEU A 231 -16.92 -4.13 -2.15
CA LEU A 231 -15.70 -3.90 -1.35
C LEU A 231 -15.76 -4.65 -0.01
N GLN A 232 -16.85 -4.49 0.75
CA GLN A 232 -17.03 -5.19 2.02
C GLN A 232 -16.86 -6.70 1.85
N THR A 233 -17.66 -7.31 0.95
CA THR A 233 -17.57 -8.73 0.66
C THR A 233 -16.21 -9.15 0.09
N GLY A 234 -15.57 -8.28 -0.69
CA GLY A 234 -14.22 -8.50 -1.21
C GLY A 234 -13.18 -8.56 -0.10
N VAL A 235 -13.24 -7.67 0.89
CA VAL A 235 -12.36 -7.69 2.06
C VAL A 235 -12.56 -8.98 2.86
N GLU A 236 -13.80 -9.37 3.14
CA GLU A 236 -14.10 -10.62 3.84
C GLU A 236 -13.45 -11.84 3.16
N ARG A 237 -13.61 -11.96 1.82
CA ARG A 237 -12.98 -13.05 1.04
C ARG A 237 -11.46 -12.97 1.04
N ALA A 238 -10.88 -11.76 0.90
CA ALA A 238 -9.42 -11.56 0.91
C ALA A 238 -8.81 -11.97 2.24
N VAL A 239 -9.45 -11.57 3.35
CA VAL A 239 -9.02 -11.93 4.71
C VAL A 239 -9.18 -13.42 4.97
N SER A 240 -10.26 -14.07 4.48
CA SER A 240 -10.40 -15.53 4.56
C SER A 240 -9.22 -16.24 3.90
N LYS A 241 -8.89 -15.87 2.65
CA LYS A 241 -7.74 -16.42 1.92
C LYS A 241 -6.40 -16.19 2.65
N PHE A 242 -6.22 -15.03 3.26
CA PHE A 242 -5.04 -14.74 4.07
C PHE A 242 -4.96 -15.67 5.29
N LYS A 243 -6.04 -15.80 6.05
CA LYS A 243 -6.13 -16.72 7.22
C LYS A 243 -5.92 -18.18 6.82
N GLU A 244 -6.38 -18.57 5.65
CA GLU A 244 -6.14 -19.91 5.03
C GLU A 244 -4.72 -20.08 4.46
N LYS A 245 -3.88 -19.05 4.53
CA LYS A 245 -2.49 -19.04 4.00
C LYS A 245 -2.39 -19.34 2.50
N THR A 246 -3.41 -18.95 1.74
CA THR A 246 -3.41 -19.09 0.27
C THR A 246 -2.87 -17.85 -0.46
N THR A 247 -2.61 -16.77 0.27
CA THR A 247 -1.96 -15.55 -0.22
C THR A 247 -0.44 -15.60 0.01
N LYS A 248 0.33 -14.88 -0.80
CA LYS A 248 1.78 -14.82 -0.65
C LYS A 248 2.36 -13.47 -1.08
N PRO A 249 3.49 -13.04 -0.53
CA PRO A 249 4.25 -11.91 -1.05
C PRO A 249 4.70 -12.19 -2.48
N LEU A 250 4.63 -11.18 -3.35
CA LEU A 250 5.18 -11.25 -4.70
C LEU A 250 6.55 -10.58 -4.72
N VAL A 251 7.60 -11.35 -4.92
CA VAL A 251 8.98 -10.88 -4.89
C VAL A 251 9.58 -10.93 -6.29
N THR A 252 10.32 -9.88 -6.69
CA THR A 252 11.14 -9.90 -7.90
C THR A 252 12.52 -10.48 -7.62
N LYS A 253 13.22 -10.90 -8.69
CA LYS A 253 14.59 -11.41 -8.57
C LYS A 253 15.58 -10.28 -8.27
N THR A 254 16.64 -10.59 -7.53
CA THR A 254 17.80 -9.72 -7.33
C THR A 254 19.00 -10.22 -8.13
N PRO A 255 19.88 -9.34 -8.63
CA PRO A 255 19.78 -7.89 -8.60
C PRO A 255 18.56 -7.38 -9.41
N VAL A 256 18.02 -6.21 -9.03
CA VAL A 256 16.89 -5.59 -9.70
C VAL A 256 17.39 -4.74 -10.86
N ASN A 257 17.10 -5.17 -12.09
CA ASN A 257 17.43 -4.42 -13.29
C ASN A 257 16.24 -3.56 -13.69
N VAL A 258 16.46 -2.25 -13.77
CA VAL A 258 15.45 -1.27 -14.14
C VAL A 258 15.75 -0.72 -15.53
N GLU A 259 14.73 -0.73 -16.39
CA GLU A 259 14.75 -0.06 -17.69
C GLU A 259 13.63 0.98 -17.70
N LEU A 260 13.98 2.23 -17.98
CA LEU A 260 13.04 3.34 -18.02
C LEU A 260 13.07 4.01 -19.38
N THR A 261 11.91 4.06 -20.03
CA THR A 261 11.70 4.79 -21.28
C THR A 261 10.94 6.07 -21.00
N PHE A 262 11.55 7.20 -21.29
CA PHE A 262 10.93 8.50 -21.18
C PHE A 262 10.15 8.88 -22.47
N LYS A 263 9.24 9.83 -22.35
CA LYS A 263 8.52 10.42 -23.50
C LYS A 263 9.34 11.41 -24.32
N ASN A 264 10.44 11.93 -23.74
CA ASN A 264 11.32 12.89 -24.39
C ASN A 264 12.77 12.69 -23.96
N SER A 265 13.71 12.95 -24.88
CA SER A 265 15.16 12.73 -24.67
C SER A 265 15.76 13.60 -23.57
N TYR A 266 15.28 14.82 -23.36
CA TYR A 266 15.81 15.69 -22.31
C TYR A 266 15.59 15.16 -20.89
N PHE A 267 14.62 14.30 -20.65
CA PHE A 267 14.48 13.60 -19.37
C PHE A 267 15.58 12.55 -19.18
N ALA A 268 15.93 11.87 -20.26
CA ALA A 268 17.05 10.92 -20.25
C ALA A 268 18.39 11.65 -20.11
N ASP A 269 18.57 12.83 -20.79
CA ASP A 269 19.76 13.67 -20.64
C ASP A 269 20.00 14.07 -19.17
N THR A 270 18.92 14.46 -18.47
CA THR A 270 18.98 14.81 -17.06
C THR A 270 19.29 13.59 -16.18
N SER A 271 18.75 12.44 -16.51
CA SER A 271 18.95 11.21 -15.73
C SER A 271 20.40 10.73 -15.76
N GLU A 272 21.13 10.92 -16.86
CA GLU A 272 22.54 10.55 -17.01
C GLU A 272 23.50 11.37 -16.10
N LEU A 273 23.03 12.46 -15.49
CA LEU A 273 23.82 13.21 -14.51
C LEU A 273 24.06 12.40 -13.21
N LEU A 274 23.27 11.34 -12.98
CA LEU A 274 23.49 10.39 -11.89
C LEU A 274 24.46 9.28 -12.35
N PRO A 275 25.62 9.08 -11.69
CA PRO A 275 26.65 8.15 -12.15
C PRO A 275 26.19 6.69 -12.29
N GLN A 276 25.17 6.27 -11.54
CA GLN A 276 24.62 4.92 -11.61
C GLN A 276 23.64 4.70 -12.76
N ILE A 277 23.21 5.77 -13.43
CA ILE A 277 22.27 5.70 -14.55
C ILE A 277 23.02 5.60 -15.86
N LYS A 278 22.72 4.58 -16.64
CA LYS A 278 23.33 4.36 -17.96
C LYS A 278 22.33 4.68 -19.07
N ARG A 279 22.65 5.61 -19.96
CA ARG A 279 21.91 5.85 -21.19
C ARG A 279 22.08 4.66 -22.14
N VAL A 280 20.98 4.16 -22.73
CA VAL A 280 21.01 3.02 -23.66
C VAL A 280 20.25 3.31 -24.96
N GLY A 281 19.57 4.46 -25.05
CA GLY A 281 18.82 4.89 -26.23
C GLY A 281 18.52 6.39 -26.18
N GLY A 282 17.83 6.92 -27.18
CA GLY A 282 17.43 8.34 -27.22
C GLY A 282 16.56 8.73 -26.02
N HIS A 283 15.70 7.83 -25.58
CA HIS A 283 14.74 8.03 -24.47
C HIS A 283 14.95 7.05 -23.32
N ASP A 284 15.92 6.13 -23.44
CA ASP A 284 16.02 4.97 -22.60
C ASP A 284 17.22 5.04 -21.67
N VAL A 285 16.98 4.78 -20.40
CA VAL A 285 18.02 4.64 -19.38
C VAL A 285 17.88 3.31 -18.65
N LYS A 286 18.98 2.80 -18.10
CA LYS A 286 19.05 1.58 -17.29
C LYS A 286 19.86 1.79 -16.05
N PHE A 287 19.51 1.09 -15.00
CA PHE A 287 20.29 0.94 -13.78
C PHE A 287 19.98 -0.39 -13.09
N THR A 288 20.85 -0.75 -12.13
CA THR A 288 20.70 -1.98 -11.37
C THR A 288 20.88 -1.69 -9.90
N THR A 289 20.04 -2.29 -9.06
CA THR A 289 20.08 -2.13 -7.61
C THR A 289 20.12 -3.49 -6.92
N LYS A 290 20.42 -3.49 -5.63
CA LYS A 290 20.40 -4.69 -4.79
C LYS A 290 19.00 -5.03 -4.29
N THR A 291 18.16 -4.03 -4.10
CA THR A 291 16.81 -4.14 -3.51
C THR A 291 15.78 -3.45 -4.38
N MET A 292 14.51 -3.83 -4.20
CA MET A 292 13.38 -3.19 -4.88
C MET A 292 13.14 -1.79 -4.33
N SER A 293 13.31 -1.60 -3.04
CA SER A 293 13.21 -0.32 -2.36
C SER A 293 14.20 0.70 -2.94
N GLU A 294 15.47 0.33 -3.11
CA GLU A 294 16.49 1.17 -3.76
C GLU A 294 16.11 1.50 -5.22
N ALA A 295 15.60 0.52 -5.96
CA ALA A 295 15.13 0.74 -7.34
C ALA A 295 13.98 1.76 -7.39
N TYR A 296 13.06 1.67 -6.46
CA TYR A 296 11.92 2.56 -6.36
C TYR A 296 12.35 4.00 -6.03
N GLU A 297 13.25 4.19 -5.06
CA GLU A 297 13.74 5.50 -4.65
C GLU A 297 14.49 6.21 -5.79
N ILE A 298 15.35 5.49 -6.53
CA ILE A 298 16.01 6.01 -7.72
C ILE A 298 14.98 6.39 -8.79
N PHE A 299 14.04 5.50 -9.09
CA PHE A 299 12.97 5.78 -10.06
C PHE A 299 12.15 7.01 -9.66
N GLN A 300 11.77 7.15 -8.39
CA GLN A 300 11.07 8.33 -7.88
C GLN A 300 11.90 9.62 -8.08
N LEU A 301 13.20 9.58 -7.80
CA LEU A 301 14.10 10.71 -8.04
C LEU A 301 14.13 11.09 -9.54
N LEU A 302 14.17 10.11 -10.44
CA LEU A 302 14.12 10.35 -11.88
C LEU A 302 12.78 10.98 -12.31
N CYS A 303 11.66 10.59 -11.73
CA CYS A 303 10.36 11.22 -11.95
C CYS A 303 10.37 12.69 -11.49
N LEU A 304 10.94 12.98 -10.32
CA LEU A 304 11.08 14.35 -9.80
C LEU A 304 11.99 15.22 -10.65
N ALA A 305 13.12 14.67 -11.09
CA ALA A 305 14.03 15.36 -12.01
C ALA A 305 13.33 15.70 -13.34
N ALA A 306 12.59 14.74 -13.90
CA ALA A 306 11.78 14.95 -15.10
C ALA A 306 10.72 16.04 -14.92
N ALA A 307 10.03 16.05 -13.77
CA ALA A 307 9.05 17.10 -13.44
C ALA A 307 9.72 18.49 -13.32
N GLY A 308 10.89 18.57 -12.69
CA GLY A 308 11.68 19.81 -12.60
C GLY A 308 12.10 20.36 -13.97
N VAL A 309 12.59 19.48 -14.86
CA VAL A 309 12.94 19.88 -16.24
C VAL A 309 11.71 20.31 -17.04
N ALA A 310 10.57 19.63 -16.88
CA ALA A 310 9.34 20.02 -17.53
C ALA A 310 8.87 21.44 -17.10
N ALA A 311 8.98 21.76 -15.80
CA ALA A 311 8.63 23.08 -15.27
C ALA A 311 9.52 24.19 -15.88
N ILE A 312 10.85 23.99 -15.93
CA ILE A 312 11.79 24.94 -16.53
C ILE A 312 11.46 25.24 -18.01
N LYS A 313 11.02 24.22 -18.76
CA LYS A 313 10.66 24.39 -20.18
C LYS A 313 9.34 25.11 -20.41
N HIS A 314 8.42 25.07 -19.47
CA HIS A 314 7.17 25.82 -19.56
C HIS A 314 7.34 27.33 -19.34
N ASP A 315 8.44 27.72 -18.70
CA ASP A 315 8.77 29.11 -18.41
C ASP A 315 9.62 29.78 -19.53
N GLN A 316 9.99 29.04 -20.59
CA GLN A 316 10.70 29.50 -21.80
C GLN A 316 9.77 29.54 -23.02
#